data_cf889eac1aee91bebd0ae74a45900920
#
_entry.id   cf889eac1aee91bebd0ae74a45900920
#
_cell.length_a   1.000
_cell.length_b   1.000
_cell.length_c   1.000
_cell.angle_alpha   90.00
_cell.angle_beta   90.00
_cell.angle_gamma   90.00
#
_symmetry.space_group_name_H-M   'P 1'
#
loop_
_entity.id
_entity.type
_entity.pdbx_description
1 polymer ?
#
loop_
_entity_poly.entity_id
_entity_poly.type
_entity_poly.pdbx_seq_one_letter_code
_entity_poly.pdbx_strand_id
1 'polypeptide(L)'
;MSASGAARMTSFGVRLRESMREHGPLCVGIDPHPPLLRAWGLSEDAAGVAKFADACVRAFAGRVALVKPQVAFFETYGSAGILVLEETIAALREAGTLVLADAKRGDIGSTMDAYAHAWLGDGPLGSDAVTVSPYLGFGSLTPALELAEANDRGVFVLAATSNPEAVALQNITGTDGRTIAQRMVDDVAAANAGAEFGSVGVVIGATLDSAPDLSRLNGPILMPGVGAQGGGADSIRKLVPASDLGAVLPNVSREVLKSGPTVSALKQRVAELADEFAFLQS
;
A
#
# COMPACT_ATOMS: atom_id res chain seq x y z
N MET A 1 22.28 -36.57 10.62
CA MET A 1 20.93 -36.12 10.22
C MET A 1 21.08 -34.68 9.82
N SER A 2 21.16 -34.44 8.52
CA SER A 2 21.37 -33.08 7.95
C SER A 2 20.02 -32.35 7.95
N ALA A 3 19.93 -31.30 8.74
CA ALA A 3 18.81 -30.37 8.62
C ALA A 3 18.96 -29.67 7.28
N SER A 4 18.05 -30.01 6.35
CA SER A 4 17.83 -29.27 5.10
C SER A 4 17.51 -27.82 5.49
N GLY A 5 18.46 -26.91 5.32
CA GLY A 5 18.22 -25.49 5.39
C GLY A 5 17.30 -25.10 4.25
N ALA A 6 15.99 -25.01 4.50
CA ALA A 6 15.10 -24.31 3.61
C ALA A 6 15.65 -22.88 3.50
N ALA A 7 16.01 -22.44 2.30
CA ALA A 7 16.41 -21.08 2.06
C ALA A 7 15.25 -20.20 2.54
N ARG A 8 15.49 -19.38 3.57
CA ARG A 8 14.50 -18.45 4.07
C ARG A 8 14.14 -17.51 2.92
N MET A 9 12.87 -17.47 2.57
CA MET A 9 12.40 -16.55 1.51
C MET A 9 12.76 -15.12 1.92
N THR A 10 13.03 -14.27 0.94
CA THR A 10 13.38 -12.87 1.20
C THR A 10 12.17 -12.13 1.75
N SER A 11 12.33 -11.42 2.88
CA SER A 11 11.24 -10.71 3.53
C SER A 11 10.55 -9.70 2.59
N PHE A 12 9.28 -9.40 2.83
CA PHE A 12 8.54 -8.42 2.02
C PHE A 12 9.26 -7.07 1.95
N GLY A 13 9.77 -6.56 3.07
CA GLY A 13 10.47 -5.27 3.08
C GLY A 13 11.67 -5.25 2.12
N VAL A 14 12.49 -6.30 2.12
CA VAL A 14 13.64 -6.42 1.22
C VAL A 14 13.18 -6.53 -0.24
N ARG A 15 12.19 -7.39 -0.55
CA ARG A 15 11.62 -7.51 -1.91
C ARG A 15 11.04 -6.18 -2.40
N LEU A 16 10.35 -5.45 -1.53
CA LEU A 16 9.80 -4.14 -1.88
C LEU A 16 10.91 -3.14 -2.20
N ARG A 17 11.96 -3.07 -1.39
CA ARG A 17 13.09 -2.18 -1.63
C ARG A 17 13.83 -2.52 -2.92
N GLU A 18 13.97 -3.81 -3.25
CA GLU A 18 14.52 -4.26 -4.53
C GLU A 18 13.63 -3.83 -5.70
N SER A 19 12.32 -4.05 -5.59
CA SER A 19 11.34 -3.62 -6.59
C SER A 19 11.34 -2.09 -6.80
N MET A 20 11.47 -1.32 -5.72
CA MET A 20 11.62 0.14 -5.81
C MET A 20 12.88 0.56 -6.58
N ARG A 21 14.01 -0.13 -6.37
CA ARG A 21 15.26 0.14 -7.08
C ARG A 21 15.17 -0.21 -8.56
N GLU A 22 14.46 -1.28 -8.91
CA GLU A 22 14.32 -1.77 -10.28
C GLU A 22 13.30 -0.99 -11.09
N HIS A 23 12.14 -0.65 -10.49
CA HIS A 23 10.97 -0.13 -11.18
C HIS A 23 10.59 1.31 -10.79
N GLY A 24 11.42 1.98 -9.98
CA GLY A 24 11.07 3.29 -9.43
C GLY A 24 10.19 3.19 -8.16
N PRO A 25 9.99 4.32 -7.43
CA PRO A 25 9.39 4.29 -6.10
C PRO A 25 7.85 4.28 -6.09
N LEU A 26 7.20 4.17 -7.26
CA LEU A 26 5.76 4.35 -7.33
C LEU A 26 4.97 3.15 -6.80
N CYS A 27 3.94 3.47 -6.00
CA CYS A 27 2.79 2.62 -5.77
C CYS A 27 1.63 3.10 -6.65
N VAL A 28 1.16 2.27 -7.59
CA VAL A 28 0.08 2.66 -8.51
C VAL A 28 -1.22 1.99 -8.13
N GLY A 29 -2.29 2.78 -7.98
CA GLY A 29 -3.61 2.30 -7.58
C GLY A 29 -4.44 1.76 -8.74
N ILE A 30 -5.24 0.72 -8.46
CA ILE A 30 -6.36 0.28 -9.31
C ILE A 30 -7.65 0.62 -8.58
N ASP A 31 -8.23 1.76 -8.95
CA ASP A 31 -9.37 2.36 -8.28
C ASP A 31 -10.55 2.50 -9.28
N PRO A 32 -11.33 1.42 -9.55
CA PRO A 32 -12.41 1.43 -10.56
C PRO A 32 -13.67 2.12 -10.04
N HIS A 33 -13.57 3.39 -9.63
CA HIS A 33 -14.73 4.11 -9.16
C HIS A 33 -15.63 4.58 -10.33
N PRO A 34 -16.95 4.73 -10.13
CA PRO A 34 -17.93 4.96 -11.19
C PRO A 34 -17.59 6.07 -12.20
N PRO A 35 -17.12 7.27 -11.79
CA PRO A 35 -16.72 8.30 -12.75
C PRO A 35 -15.60 7.90 -13.72
N LEU A 36 -14.64 7.06 -13.28
CA LEU A 36 -13.58 6.56 -14.17
C LEU A 36 -14.09 5.48 -15.12
N LEU A 37 -14.95 4.57 -14.64
CA LEU A 37 -15.59 3.59 -15.51
C LEU A 37 -16.35 4.30 -16.65
N ARG A 38 -17.16 5.31 -16.32
CA ARG A 38 -17.85 6.14 -17.34
C ARG A 38 -16.89 6.83 -18.30
N ALA A 39 -15.83 7.44 -17.77
CA ALA A 39 -14.83 8.13 -18.58
C ALA A 39 -14.10 7.19 -19.56
N TRP A 40 -13.96 5.91 -19.18
CA TRP A 40 -13.40 4.87 -20.05
C TRP A 40 -14.44 4.20 -20.98
N GLY A 41 -15.69 4.62 -20.93
CA GLY A 41 -16.79 4.01 -21.72
C GLY A 41 -17.16 2.61 -21.25
N LEU A 42 -16.92 2.29 -19.97
CA LEU A 42 -17.21 0.99 -19.36
C LEU A 42 -18.52 1.04 -18.56
N SER A 43 -19.17 -0.11 -18.44
CA SER A 43 -20.35 -0.26 -17.59
C SER A 43 -20.00 -0.17 -16.11
N GLU A 44 -20.94 0.35 -15.30
CA GLU A 44 -20.81 0.43 -13.83
C GLU A 44 -21.29 -0.88 -13.20
N ASP A 45 -20.64 -1.98 -13.55
CA ASP A 45 -20.90 -3.34 -13.07
C ASP A 45 -19.59 -4.14 -12.97
N ALA A 46 -19.65 -5.37 -12.49
CA ALA A 46 -18.46 -6.22 -12.34
C ALA A 46 -17.76 -6.47 -13.69
N ALA A 47 -18.48 -6.51 -14.81
CA ALA A 47 -17.88 -6.70 -16.14
C ALA A 47 -17.09 -5.46 -16.60
N GLY A 48 -17.57 -4.26 -16.30
CA GLY A 48 -16.81 -3.03 -16.51
C GLY A 48 -15.58 -2.94 -15.63
N VAL A 49 -15.70 -3.32 -14.34
CA VAL A 49 -14.57 -3.40 -13.40
C VAL A 49 -13.51 -4.39 -13.89
N ALA A 50 -13.93 -5.56 -14.43
CA ALA A 50 -13.00 -6.55 -14.97
C ALA A 50 -12.18 -5.99 -16.15
N LYS A 51 -12.82 -5.31 -17.09
CA LYS A 51 -12.13 -4.67 -18.22
C LYS A 51 -11.19 -3.56 -17.77
N PHE A 52 -11.59 -2.78 -16.76
CA PHE A 52 -10.77 -1.73 -16.18
C PHE A 52 -9.53 -2.32 -15.51
N ALA A 53 -9.70 -3.35 -14.68
CA ALA A 53 -8.63 -4.02 -13.97
C ALA A 53 -7.66 -4.71 -14.94
N ASP A 54 -8.14 -5.40 -16.00
CA ASP A 54 -7.30 -6.00 -17.05
C ASP A 54 -6.39 -4.95 -17.72
N ALA A 55 -6.96 -3.80 -18.12
CA ALA A 55 -6.17 -2.74 -18.72
C ALA A 55 -5.09 -2.20 -17.78
N CYS A 56 -5.40 -2.08 -16.46
CA CYS A 56 -4.46 -1.68 -15.43
C CYS A 56 -3.36 -2.73 -15.22
N VAL A 57 -3.71 -4.02 -15.11
CA VAL A 57 -2.73 -5.11 -15.00
C VAL A 57 -1.76 -5.09 -16.17
N ARG A 58 -2.26 -5.02 -17.41
CA ARG A 58 -1.42 -4.93 -18.63
C ARG A 58 -0.54 -3.68 -18.70
N ALA A 59 -0.95 -2.61 -18.02
CA ALA A 59 -0.18 -1.38 -17.98
C ALA A 59 0.90 -1.39 -16.89
N PHE A 60 0.63 -1.97 -15.72
CA PHE A 60 1.46 -1.79 -14.51
C PHE A 60 2.34 -3.00 -14.19
N ALA A 61 1.94 -4.21 -14.57
CA ALA A 61 2.69 -5.43 -14.28
C ALA A 61 4.14 -5.36 -14.79
N GLY A 62 5.10 -5.62 -13.88
CA GLY A 62 6.55 -5.57 -14.14
C GLY A 62 7.09 -4.17 -14.47
N ARG A 63 6.40 -3.08 -14.04
CA ARG A 63 6.79 -1.69 -14.38
C ARG A 63 6.78 -0.73 -13.20
N VAL A 64 6.23 -1.13 -12.08
CA VAL A 64 6.11 -0.32 -10.86
C VAL A 64 6.50 -1.12 -9.65
N ALA A 65 6.95 -0.47 -8.60
CA ALA A 65 7.37 -1.16 -7.37
C ALA A 65 6.24 -1.93 -6.72
N LEU A 66 5.02 -1.38 -6.74
CA LEU A 66 3.87 -1.90 -6.02
C LEU A 66 2.59 -1.52 -6.73
N VAL A 67 1.64 -2.44 -6.87
CA VAL A 67 0.28 -2.15 -7.33
C VAL A 67 -0.69 -2.29 -6.16
N LYS A 68 -1.59 -1.32 -6.03
CA LYS A 68 -2.53 -1.24 -4.91
C LYS A 68 -4.00 -1.24 -5.38
N PRO A 69 -4.64 -2.39 -5.51
CA PRO A 69 -6.09 -2.44 -5.71
C PRO A 69 -6.83 -1.83 -4.51
N GLN A 70 -7.76 -0.91 -4.77
CA GLN A 70 -8.62 -0.35 -3.74
C GLN A 70 -9.84 -1.25 -3.53
N VAL A 71 -9.79 -2.07 -2.51
CA VAL A 71 -10.72 -3.17 -2.25
C VAL A 71 -12.19 -2.73 -2.23
N ALA A 72 -12.49 -1.59 -1.63
CA ALA A 72 -13.85 -1.08 -1.51
C ALA A 72 -14.59 -0.92 -2.86
N PHE A 73 -13.88 -0.58 -3.95
CA PHE A 73 -14.50 -0.45 -5.26
C PHE A 73 -14.86 -1.78 -5.91
N PHE A 74 -14.23 -2.86 -5.49
CA PHE A 74 -14.59 -4.22 -5.91
C PHE A 74 -15.71 -4.78 -5.02
N GLU A 75 -15.66 -4.54 -3.69
CA GLU A 75 -16.70 -4.93 -2.75
C GLU A 75 -18.09 -4.39 -3.13
N THR A 76 -18.15 -3.20 -3.73
CA THR A 76 -19.40 -2.57 -4.20
C THR A 76 -20.22 -3.49 -5.13
N TYR A 77 -19.56 -4.39 -5.85
CA TYR A 77 -20.21 -5.31 -6.81
C TYR A 77 -20.39 -6.73 -6.24
N GLY A 78 -20.31 -6.90 -4.92
CA GLY A 78 -20.53 -8.17 -4.23
C GLY A 78 -19.56 -9.26 -4.67
N SER A 79 -20.02 -10.51 -4.71
CA SER A 79 -19.16 -11.66 -5.06
C SER A 79 -18.55 -11.56 -6.45
N ALA A 80 -19.25 -10.98 -7.43
CA ALA A 80 -18.71 -10.79 -8.77
C ALA A 80 -17.55 -9.78 -8.81
N GLY A 81 -17.62 -8.71 -8.00
CA GLY A 81 -16.51 -7.77 -7.85
C GLY A 81 -15.33 -8.37 -7.09
N ILE A 82 -15.60 -9.16 -6.04
CA ILE A 82 -14.53 -9.89 -5.31
C ILE A 82 -13.82 -10.87 -6.24
N LEU A 83 -14.53 -11.60 -7.10
CA LEU A 83 -13.88 -12.47 -8.09
C LEU A 83 -12.93 -11.69 -9.02
N VAL A 84 -13.34 -10.52 -9.50
CA VAL A 84 -12.44 -9.66 -10.30
C VAL A 84 -11.21 -9.21 -9.50
N LEU A 85 -11.36 -8.94 -8.21
CA LEU A 85 -10.22 -8.60 -7.34
C LEU A 85 -9.26 -9.79 -7.21
N GLU A 86 -9.77 -11.01 -6.96
CA GLU A 86 -8.97 -12.24 -6.89
C GLU A 86 -8.17 -12.47 -8.18
N GLU A 87 -8.81 -12.37 -9.34
CA GLU A 87 -8.17 -12.50 -10.65
C GLU A 87 -7.11 -11.41 -10.88
N THR A 88 -7.39 -10.17 -10.45
CA THR A 88 -6.45 -9.05 -10.54
C THR A 88 -5.20 -9.27 -9.70
N ILE A 89 -5.36 -9.73 -8.44
CA ILE A 89 -4.25 -10.06 -7.54
C ILE A 89 -3.41 -11.20 -8.14
N ALA A 90 -4.07 -12.26 -8.60
CA ALA A 90 -3.38 -13.41 -9.19
C ALA A 90 -2.54 -13.01 -10.41
N ALA A 91 -3.13 -12.27 -11.35
CA ALA A 91 -2.45 -11.83 -12.58
C ALA A 91 -1.23 -10.93 -12.32
N LEU A 92 -1.32 -10.01 -11.34
CA LEU A 92 -0.20 -9.16 -10.94
C LEU A 92 0.93 -9.99 -10.32
N ARG A 93 0.60 -10.91 -9.40
CA ARG A 93 1.59 -11.77 -8.73
C ARG A 93 2.25 -12.76 -9.68
N GLU A 94 1.51 -13.35 -10.62
CA GLU A 94 2.06 -14.20 -11.69
C GLU A 94 3.06 -13.44 -12.57
N ALA A 95 2.85 -12.13 -12.77
CA ALA A 95 3.80 -11.25 -13.46
C ALA A 95 4.98 -10.78 -12.59
N GLY A 96 5.12 -11.27 -11.35
CA GLY A 96 6.17 -10.90 -10.41
C GLY A 96 6.00 -9.50 -9.78
N THR A 97 4.83 -8.88 -9.91
CA THR A 97 4.56 -7.54 -9.36
C THR A 97 4.00 -7.64 -7.96
N LEU A 98 4.58 -6.91 -7.00
CA LEU A 98 4.09 -6.87 -5.63
C LEU A 98 2.71 -6.22 -5.55
N VAL A 99 1.82 -6.80 -4.74
CA VAL A 99 0.44 -6.34 -4.57
C VAL A 99 0.17 -5.95 -3.12
N LEU A 100 -0.33 -4.73 -2.91
CA LEU A 100 -0.84 -4.23 -1.64
C LEU A 100 -2.38 -4.16 -1.70
N ALA A 101 -3.08 -5.03 -1.01
CA ALA A 101 -4.53 -4.91 -0.87
C ALA A 101 -4.89 -3.72 0.04
N ASP A 102 -5.51 -2.67 -0.53
CA ASP A 102 -5.95 -1.52 0.27
C ASP A 102 -7.32 -1.79 0.91
N ALA A 103 -7.31 -2.66 1.93
CA ALA A 103 -8.50 -3.20 2.58
C ALA A 103 -8.83 -2.53 3.91
N LYS A 104 -7.86 -1.90 4.57
CA LYS A 104 -8.00 -1.19 5.86
C LYS A 104 -8.72 -2.03 6.93
N ARG A 105 -8.34 -3.31 7.04
CA ARG A 105 -8.94 -4.22 8.03
C ARG A 105 -8.42 -3.91 9.44
N GLY A 106 -9.23 -4.23 10.44
CA GLY A 106 -8.86 -4.09 11.84
C GLY A 106 -9.96 -4.67 12.72
N ASP A 107 -9.57 -5.58 13.63
CA ASP A 107 -10.45 -6.22 14.61
C ASP A 107 -9.58 -6.78 15.75
N ILE A 108 -10.17 -7.57 16.65
CA ILE A 108 -9.51 -8.24 17.76
C ILE A 108 -9.61 -9.77 17.63
N GLY A 109 -8.66 -10.49 18.25
CA GLY A 109 -8.70 -11.94 18.43
C GLY A 109 -8.92 -12.71 17.14
N SER A 110 -9.81 -13.70 17.18
CA SER A 110 -10.08 -14.60 16.04
C SER A 110 -10.65 -13.91 14.80
N THR A 111 -11.30 -12.75 14.94
CA THR A 111 -11.77 -11.98 13.77
C THR A 111 -10.59 -11.32 13.06
N MET A 112 -9.64 -10.76 13.80
CA MET A 112 -8.40 -10.23 13.19
C MET A 112 -7.57 -11.35 12.54
N ASP A 113 -7.52 -12.52 13.17
CA ASP A 113 -6.88 -13.71 12.60
C ASP A 113 -7.53 -14.14 11.28
N ALA A 114 -8.87 -14.14 11.20
CA ALA A 114 -9.59 -14.43 9.96
C ALA A 114 -9.26 -13.40 8.84
N TYR A 115 -9.18 -12.10 9.17
CA TYR A 115 -8.72 -11.08 8.22
C TYR A 115 -7.27 -11.32 7.78
N ALA A 116 -6.39 -11.67 8.72
CA ALA A 116 -5.00 -11.97 8.39
C ALA A 116 -4.91 -13.14 7.40
N HIS A 117 -5.60 -14.25 7.66
CA HIS A 117 -5.62 -15.39 6.75
C HIS A 117 -6.19 -15.05 5.37
N ALA A 118 -7.24 -14.23 5.29
CA ALA A 118 -7.81 -13.82 4.02
C ALA A 118 -6.82 -13.03 3.14
N TRP A 119 -6.06 -12.10 3.72
CA TRP A 119 -5.23 -11.15 2.96
C TRP A 119 -3.73 -11.50 2.93
N LEU A 120 -3.24 -12.23 3.93
CA LEU A 120 -1.82 -12.57 4.09
C LEU A 120 -1.57 -14.09 4.06
N GLY A 121 -2.62 -14.90 3.89
CA GLY A 121 -2.54 -16.35 3.63
C GLY A 121 -2.44 -16.65 2.14
N ASP A 122 -2.46 -17.96 1.80
CA ASP A 122 -2.36 -18.45 0.42
C ASP A 122 -3.71 -18.59 -0.30
N GLY A 123 -4.76 -17.99 0.26
CA GLY A 123 -6.09 -17.94 -0.35
C GLY A 123 -6.17 -17.01 -1.57
N PRO A 124 -7.32 -16.99 -2.28
CA PRO A 124 -7.49 -16.21 -3.51
C PRO A 124 -7.26 -14.70 -3.36
N LEU A 125 -7.57 -14.13 -2.19
CA LEU A 125 -7.29 -12.72 -1.85
C LEU A 125 -5.87 -12.51 -1.32
N GLY A 126 -5.05 -13.56 -1.18
CA GLY A 126 -3.71 -13.50 -0.64
C GLY A 126 -2.80 -12.56 -1.42
N SER A 127 -2.44 -11.44 -0.81
CA SER A 127 -1.63 -10.36 -1.37
C SER A 127 -0.24 -10.33 -0.73
N ASP A 128 0.71 -9.62 -1.34
CA ASP A 128 2.04 -9.44 -0.74
C ASP A 128 2.00 -8.54 0.49
N ALA A 129 1.03 -7.64 0.56
CA ALA A 129 0.78 -6.81 1.74
C ALA A 129 -0.69 -6.39 1.85
N VAL A 130 -1.08 -5.93 3.05
CA VAL A 130 -2.43 -5.38 3.31
C VAL A 130 -2.35 -4.11 4.14
N THR A 131 -3.28 -3.16 3.90
CA THR A 131 -3.47 -2.01 4.80
C THR A 131 -4.37 -2.39 5.97
N VAL A 132 -4.03 -1.92 7.17
CA VAL A 132 -4.79 -2.18 8.40
C VAL A 132 -5.08 -0.89 9.18
N SER A 133 -6.19 -0.88 9.91
CA SER A 133 -6.61 0.23 10.77
C SER A 133 -6.34 -0.11 12.24
N PRO A 134 -5.53 0.68 12.95
CA PRO A 134 -5.16 0.40 14.34
C PRO A 134 -6.15 1.02 15.35
N TYR A 135 -7.38 1.33 14.96
CA TYR A 135 -8.33 2.02 15.82
C TYR A 135 -8.59 1.27 17.15
N LEU A 136 -8.48 -0.06 17.15
CA LEU A 136 -8.63 -0.91 18.34
C LEU A 136 -7.32 -1.11 19.12
N GLY A 137 -6.28 -0.32 18.80
CA GLY A 137 -4.94 -0.40 19.35
C GLY A 137 -4.01 -1.25 18.49
N PHE A 138 -2.71 -0.88 18.44
CA PHE A 138 -1.71 -1.58 17.61
C PHE A 138 -1.60 -3.07 17.97
N GLY A 139 -1.65 -3.41 19.27
CA GLY A 139 -1.59 -4.81 19.72
C GLY A 139 -2.72 -5.69 19.20
N SER A 140 -3.86 -5.12 18.78
CA SER A 140 -4.95 -5.90 18.16
C SER A 140 -4.58 -6.44 16.77
N LEU A 141 -3.54 -5.88 16.14
CA LEU A 141 -3.03 -6.27 14.82
C LEU A 141 -2.05 -7.45 14.88
N THR A 142 -1.68 -7.92 16.09
CA THR A 142 -0.70 -9.02 16.29
C THR A 142 -0.93 -10.21 15.37
N PRO A 143 -2.17 -10.74 15.18
CA PRO A 143 -2.38 -11.88 14.27
C PRO A 143 -1.95 -11.59 12.82
N ALA A 144 -2.16 -10.34 12.34
CA ALA A 144 -1.72 -9.97 10.99
C ALA A 144 -0.20 -9.81 10.90
N LEU A 145 0.43 -9.25 11.93
CA LEU A 145 1.89 -9.08 11.97
C LEU A 145 2.61 -10.42 12.01
N GLU A 146 2.16 -11.35 12.86
CA GLU A 146 2.72 -12.70 12.98
C GLU A 146 2.56 -13.52 11.69
N LEU A 147 1.37 -13.48 11.08
CA LEU A 147 1.14 -14.20 9.82
C LEU A 147 1.91 -13.57 8.65
N ALA A 148 2.04 -12.23 8.62
CA ALA A 148 2.85 -11.52 7.64
C ALA A 148 4.33 -11.94 7.73
N GLU A 149 4.88 -12.02 8.94
CA GLU A 149 6.25 -12.48 9.16
C GLU A 149 6.41 -13.95 8.73
N ALA A 150 5.48 -14.83 9.09
CA ALA A 150 5.54 -16.24 8.77
C ALA A 150 5.49 -16.52 7.26
N ASN A 151 4.79 -15.68 6.49
CA ASN A 151 4.58 -15.82 5.05
C ASN A 151 5.42 -14.84 4.20
N ASP A 152 6.42 -14.17 4.80
CA ASP A 152 7.23 -13.13 4.13
C ASP A 152 6.37 -12.04 3.44
N ARG A 153 5.30 -11.60 4.10
CA ARG A 153 4.35 -10.57 3.62
C ARG A 153 4.48 -9.29 4.43
N GLY A 154 3.78 -8.25 3.98
CA GLY A 154 3.84 -6.92 4.59
C GLY A 154 2.51 -6.43 5.16
N VAL A 155 2.59 -5.51 6.11
CA VAL A 155 1.43 -4.82 6.69
C VAL A 155 1.67 -3.32 6.63
N PHE A 156 0.69 -2.54 6.17
CA PHE A 156 0.74 -1.07 6.21
C PHE A 156 -0.30 -0.54 7.20
N VAL A 157 0.17 0.07 8.28
CA VAL A 157 -0.65 0.59 9.36
C VAL A 157 -1.03 2.06 9.10
N LEU A 158 -2.32 2.40 9.19
CA LEU A 158 -2.75 3.80 9.13
C LEU A 158 -2.19 4.55 10.34
N ALA A 159 -1.38 5.59 10.10
CA ALA A 159 -0.79 6.39 11.18
C ALA A 159 -1.25 7.85 11.11
N ALA A 160 -1.05 8.54 9.99
CA ALA A 160 -1.47 9.92 9.81
C ALA A 160 -2.12 10.11 8.44
N THR A 161 -3.40 10.41 8.39
CA THR A 161 -4.17 10.52 7.15
C THR A 161 -4.58 11.96 6.87
N SER A 162 -4.74 12.33 5.59
CA SER A 162 -4.94 13.73 5.15
C SER A 162 -6.38 14.23 5.21
N ASN A 163 -7.34 13.39 5.60
CA ASN A 163 -8.73 13.82 5.74
C ASN A 163 -8.91 14.72 6.99
N PRO A 164 -9.73 15.78 6.92
CA PRO A 164 -9.83 16.76 8.01
C PRO A 164 -10.34 16.18 9.34
N GLU A 165 -11.16 15.13 9.30
CA GLU A 165 -11.71 14.46 10.50
C GLU A 165 -10.61 13.75 11.30
N ALA A 166 -9.52 13.37 10.67
CA ALA A 166 -8.43 12.63 11.30
C ALA A 166 -7.75 13.43 12.41
N VAL A 167 -7.70 14.76 12.29
CA VAL A 167 -7.03 15.65 13.27
C VAL A 167 -7.60 15.45 14.67
N ALA A 168 -8.92 15.29 14.80
CA ALA A 168 -9.59 15.11 16.08
C ALA A 168 -9.23 13.80 16.80
N LEU A 169 -8.66 12.83 16.09
CA LEU A 169 -8.22 11.56 16.65
C LEU A 169 -6.69 11.44 16.64
N GLN A 170 -6.09 11.60 15.49
CA GLN A 170 -4.68 11.26 15.27
C GLN A 170 -3.71 12.23 15.95
N ASN A 171 -4.13 13.49 16.17
CA ASN A 171 -3.33 14.53 16.83
C ASN A 171 -3.58 14.64 18.35
N ILE A 172 -4.45 13.78 18.92
CA ILE A 172 -4.59 13.72 20.38
C ILE A 172 -3.23 13.34 21.00
N THR A 173 -2.78 14.17 21.92
CA THR A 173 -1.53 13.95 22.67
C THR A 173 -1.84 13.21 23.97
N GLY A 174 -1.14 12.10 24.19
CA GLY A 174 -1.22 11.33 25.42
C GLY A 174 -0.40 11.96 26.56
N THR A 175 -0.45 11.31 27.72
CA THR A 175 0.28 11.75 28.94
C THR A 175 1.80 11.69 28.78
N ASP A 176 2.30 10.93 27.82
CA ASP A 176 3.72 10.83 27.46
C ASP A 176 4.19 11.89 26.45
N GLY A 177 3.31 12.84 26.10
CA GLY A 177 3.59 13.92 25.14
C GLY A 177 3.56 13.52 23.67
N ARG A 178 3.27 12.26 23.34
CA ARG A 178 3.20 11.78 21.95
C ARG A 178 1.76 11.80 21.43
N THR A 179 1.60 12.15 20.15
CA THR A 179 0.30 12.03 19.48
C THR A 179 -0.04 10.55 19.21
N ILE A 180 -1.32 10.26 18.94
CA ILE A 180 -1.74 8.92 18.51
C ILE A 180 -1.00 8.53 17.22
N ALA A 181 -0.88 9.45 16.25
CA ALA A 181 -0.12 9.21 15.03
C ALA A 181 1.34 8.82 15.30
N GLN A 182 2.03 9.54 16.22
CA GLN A 182 3.40 9.21 16.59
C GLN A 182 3.52 7.84 17.26
N ARG A 183 2.59 7.48 18.13
CA ARG A 183 2.59 6.16 18.78
C ARG A 183 2.47 5.03 17.74
N MET A 184 1.64 5.19 16.70
CA MET A 184 1.54 4.19 15.63
C MET A 184 2.86 4.04 14.86
N VAL A 185 3.56 5.14 14.60
CA VAL A 185 4.90 5.10 13.97
C VAL A 185 5.91 4.41 14.90
N ASP A 186 5.92 4.74 16.20
CA ASP A 186 6.83 4.13 17.17
C ASP A 186 6.58 2.62 17.34
N ASP A 187 5.31 2.19 17.36
CA ASP A 187 4.93 0.77 17.44
C ASP A 187 5.37 0.00 16.19
N VAL A 188 5.21 0.59 15.00
CA VAL A 188 5.72 0.01 13.74
C VAL A 188 7.25 -0.05 13.75
N ALA A 189 7.93 0.99 14.22
CA ALA A 189 9.39 0.99 14.37
C ALA A 189 9.87 -0.14 15.28
N ALA A 190 9.16 -0.38 16.39
CA ALA A 190 9.45 -1.49 17.28
C ALA A 190 9.24 -2.87 16.63
N ALA A 191 8.20 -3.02 15.80
CA ALA A 191 7.95 -4.24 15.05
C ALA A 191 9.03 -4.50 13.97
N ASN A 192 9.68 -3.47 13.45
CA ASN A 192 10.76 -3.56 12.47
C ASN A 192 12.17 -3.71 13.11
N ALA A 193 12.25 -3.75 14.43
CA ALA A 193 13.55 -3.78 15.12
C ALA A 193 14.40 -4.99 14.69
N GLY A 194 15.65 -4.74 14.33
CA GLY A 194 16.59 -5.79 13.90
C GLY A 194 16.47 -6.24 12.44
N ALA A 195 15.47 -5.78 11.70
CA ALA A 195 15.36 -6.04 10.26
C ALA A 195 16.37 -5.16 9.48
N GLU A 196 16.85 -5.66 8.33
CA GLU A 196 17.60 -4.84 7.36
C GLU A 196 16.74 -3.70 6.80
N PHE A 197 15.51 -4.03 6.41
CA PHE A 197 14.42 -3.13 6.09
C PHE A 197 13.11 -3.85 6.46
N GLY A 198 12.30 -3.22 7.29
CA GLY A 198 11.13 -3.86 7.87
C GLY A 198 10.01 -4.12 6.87
N SER A 199 9.21 -5.13 7.17
CA SER A 199 8.03 -5.51 6.38
C SER A 199 6.75 -4.82 6.86
N VAL A 200 6.82 -4.06 7.95
CA VAL A 200 5.70 -3.27 8.46
C VAL A 200 5.90 -1.82 8.08
N GLY A 201 4.98 -1.27 7.32
CA GLY A 201 4.98 0.12 6.88
C GLY A 201 3.92 0.97 7.56
N VAL A 202 3.99 2.27 7.30
CA VAL A 202 2.97 3.24 7.73
C VAL A 202 2.31 3.93 6.54
N VAL A 203 1.07 4.36 6.73
CA VAL A 203 0.37 5.24 5.78
C VAL A 203 0.40 6.66 6.32
N ILE A 204 1.05 7.55 5.56
CA ILE A 204 1.20 8.98 5.88
C ILE A 204 0.66 9.80 4.71
N GLY A 205 -0.33 10.63 4.92
CA GLY A 205 -0.91 11.49 3.88
C GLY A 205 0.09 12.50 3.31
N ALA A 206 0.20 12.60 2.00
CA ALA A 206 1.14 13.51 1.32
C ALA A 206 0.77 15.00 1.44
N THR A 207 -0.44 15.34 1.92
CA THR A 207 -0.95 16.72 2.04
C THR A 207 -1.09 17.19 3.48
N LEU A 208 -0.43 16.51 4.42
CA LEU A 208 -0.36 16.94 5.81
C LEU A 208 0.50 18.19 5.96
N ASP A 209 0.19 19.01 6.97
CA ASP A 209 1.04 20.14 7.35
C ASP A 209 2.36 19.72 7.98
N SER A 210 2.32 18.64 8.74
CA SER A 210 3.48 17.99 9.38
C SER A 210 3.26 16.49 9.51
N ALA A 211 4.33 15.71 9.41
CA ALA A 211 4.33 14.27 9.66
C ALA A 211 4.81 13.96 11.08
N PRO A 212 4.46 12.78 11.64
CA PRO A 212 5.18 12.23 12.79
C PRO A 212 6.68 12.07 12.50
N ASP A 213 7.49 11.94 13.55
CA ASP A 213 8.90 11.60 13.40
C ASP A 213 9.06 10.17 12.86
N LEU A 214 9.62 10.05 11.66
CA LEU A 214 9.80 8.81 10.90
C LEU A 214 11.23 8.25 11.03
N SER A 215 12.16 8.96 11.67
CA SER A 215 13.60 8.67 11.67
C SER A 215 13.98 7.29 12.22
N ARG A 216 13.10 6.64 12.99
CA ARG A 216 13.33 5.32 13.59
C ARG A 216 12.48 4.21 12.94
N LEU A 217 11.69 4.54 11.93
CA LEU A 217 10.68 3.64 11.35
C LEU A 217 11.30 2.35 10.78
N ASN A 218 12.43 2.46 10.07
CA ASN A 218 13.08 1.35 9.36
C ASN A 218 12.09 0.49 8.54
N GLY A 219 11.20 1.12 7.79
CA GLY A 219 10.17 0.43 7.00
C GLY A 219 9.53 1.34 5.97
N PRO A 220 8.70 0.81 5.07
CA PRO A 220 8.12 1.56 3.98
C PRO A 220 7.08 2.59 4.42
N ILE A 221 7.06 3.73 3.73
CA ILE A 221 6.16 4.86 3.97
C ILE A 221 5.24 4.99 2.76
N LEU A 222 4.01 4.51 2.85
CA LEU A 222 3.00 4.71 1.81
C LEU A 222 2.41 6.11 1.93
N MET A 223 2.56 6.92 0.88
CA MET A 223 2.09 8.31 0.89
C MET A 223 0.95 8.53 -0.12
N PRO A 224 -0.32 8.31 0.27
CA PRO A 224 -1.47 8.65 -0.55
C PRO A 224 -1.70 10.16 -0.60
N GLY A 225 -2.40 10.61 -1.66
CA GLY A 225 -2.72 12.02 -1.88
C GLY A 225 -1.76 12.73 -2.83
N VAL A 226 -0.83 12.00 -3.43
CA VAL A 226 0.06 12.51 -4.48
C VAL A 226 -0.72 12.72 -5.78
N GLY A 227 -0.43 13.81 -6.47
CA GLY A 227 -1.09 14.22 -7.71
C GLY A 227 -2.48 14.81 -7.47
N ALA A 228 -3.52 14.03 -7.68
CA ALA A 228 -4.92 14.50 -7.70
C ALA A 228 -5.43 15.19 -6.41
N GLN A 229 -4.74 15.06 -5.28
CA GLN A 229 -5.07 15.75 -4.02
C GLN A 229 -4.10 16.90 -3.69
N GLY A 230 -3.18 17.24 -4.59
CA GLY A 230 -2.26 18.36 -4.45
C GLY A 230 -0.91 18.02 -3.80
N GLY A 231 -0.69 16.77 -3.36
CA GLY A 231 0.63 16.32 -2.93
C GLY A 231 1.57 16.16 -4.12
N GLY A 232 2.85 16.51 -3.96
CA GLY A 232 3.88 16.38 -4.99
C GLY A 232 5.26 16.20 -4.38
N ALA A 233 6.29 16.28 -5.20
CA ALA A 233 7.69 16.13 -4.77
C ALA A 233 8.06 17.06 -3.61
N ASP A 234 7.61 18.32 -3.66
CA ASP A 234 7.89 19.29 -2.60
C ASP A 234 7.17 18.97 -1.28
N SER A 235 5.94 18.46 -1.36
CA SER A 235 5.22 17.99 -0.17
C SER A 235 5.97 16.85 0.52
N ILE A 236 6.47 15.89 -0.25
CA ILE A 236 7.24 14.75 0.27
C ILE A 236 8.53 15.24 0.93
N ARG A 237 9.30 16.11 0.27
CA ARG A 237 10.54 16.69 0.82
C ARG A 237 10.31 17.48 2.11
N LYS A 238 9.14 18.12 2.25
CA LYS A 238 8.76 18.85 3.47
C LYS A 238 8.44 17.90 4.63
N LEU A 239 7.79 16.76 4.34
CA LEU A 239 7.25 15.86 5.35
C LEU A 239 8.22 14.78 5.80
N VAL A 240 9.16 14.38 4.93
CA VAL A 240 10.05 13.24 5.16
C VAL A 240 11.51 13.70 5.20
N PRO A 241 12.26 13.37 6.25
CA PRO A 241 13.69 13.66 6.32
C PRO A 241 14.46 13.07 5.12
N ALA A 242 15.53 13.73 4.70
CA ALA A 242 16.34 13.29 3.56
C ALA A 242 16.88 11.84 3.72
N SER A 243 17.19 11.43 4.94
CA SER A 243 17.63 10.05 5.28
C SER A 243 16.58 8.98 4.98
N ASP A 244 15.30 9.34 4.98
CA ASP A 244 14.19 8.40 4.92
C ASP A 244 13.47 8.44 3.56
N LEU A 245 13.90 9.33 2.64
CA LEU A 245 13.29 9.46 1.31
C LEU A 245 13.29 8.14 0.53
N GLY A 246 14.33 7.32 0.67
CA GLY A 246 14.42 6.01 0.02
C GLY A 246 13.40 4.96 0.51
N ALA A 247 12.65 5.26 1.59
CA ALA A 247 11.57 4.42 2.09
C ALA A 247 10.18 4.84 1.59
N VAL A 248 10.09 5.99 0.88
CA VAL A 248 8.82 6.58 0.46
C VAL A 248 8.27 5.92 -0.80
N LEU A 249 7.00 5.56 -0.73
CA LEU A 249 6.17 5.05 -1.83
C LEU A 249 5.07 6.07 -2.14
N PRO A 250 5.28 7.00 -3.09
CA PRO A 250 4.19 7.87 -3.56
C PRO A 250 3.06 7.01 -4.12
N ASN A 251 1.86 7.10 -3.52
CA ASN A 251 0.72 6.36 -4.02
C ASN A 251 -0.10 7.24 -4.96
N VAL A 252 -0.11 6.86 -6.23
CA VAL A 252 -0.80 7.56 -7.31
C VAL A 252 -1.89 6.65 -7.92
N SER A 253 -3.11 7.14 -8.04
CA SER A 253 -4.22 6.42 -8.65
C SER A 253 -4.87 7.28 -9.74
N ARG A 254 -5.71 8.24 -9.36
CA ARG A 254 -6.48 9.07 -10.31
C ARG A 254 -5.60 9.79 -11.31
N GLU A 255 -4.40 10.19 -10.93
CA GLU A 255 -3.46 10.90 -11.80
C GLU A 255 -3.00 10.03 -12.98
N VAL A 256 -2.79 8.73 -12.74
CA VAL A 256 -2.50 7.75 -13.79
C VAL A 256 -3.76 7.36 -14.54
N LEU A 257 -4.82 7.00 -13.81
CA LEU A 257 -6.03 6.40 -14.38
C LEU A 257 -6.83 7.33 -15.29
N LYS A 258 -6.71 8.66 -15.12
CA LYS A 258 -7.28 9.65 -16.04
C LYS A 258 -6.72 9.56 -17.47
N SER A 259 -5.51 9.04 -17.63
CA SER A 259 -4.87 8.87 -18.94
C SER A 259 -5.42 7.69 -19.75
N GLY A 260 -6.18 6.78 -19.10
CA GLY A 260 -6.82 5.67 -19.78
C GLY A 260 -7.91 6.10 -20.80
N PRO A 261 -8.50 5.16 -21.52
CA PRO A 261 -8.50 3.70 -21.28
C PRO A 261 -7.35 2.92 -21.91
N THR A 262 -6.48 3.54 -22.73
CA THR A 262 -5.47 2.76 -23.46
C THR A 262 -4.30 2.39 -22.56
N VAL A 263 -3.85 1.14 -22.68
CA VAL A 263 -2.68 0.61 -21.96
C VAL A 263 -1.42 1.45 -22.24
N SER A 264 -1.26 1.96 -23.48
CA SER A 264 -0.12 2.80 -23.84
C SER A 264 -0.10 4.13 -23.08
N ALA A 265 -1.25 4.81 -22.98
CA ALA A 265 -1.32 6.08 -22.25
C ALA A 265 -1.11 5.90 -20.74
N LEU A 266 -1.63 4.81 -20.16
CA LEU A 266 -1.36 4.47 -18.76
C LEU A 266 0.13 4.22 -18.51
N LYS A 267 0.79 3.45 -19.38
CA LYS A 267 2.26 3.20 -19.31
C LYS A 267 3.07 4.48 -19.41
N GLN A 268 2.72 5.34 -20.36
CA GLN A 268 3.39 6.63 -20.53
C GLN A 268 3.28 7.48 -19.27
N ARG A 269 2.07 7.60 -18.69
CA ARG A 269 1.86 8.41 -17.49
C ARG A 269 2.61 7.85 -16.27
N VAL A 270 2.68 6.53 -16.13
CA VAL A 270 3.50 5.90 -15.09
C VAL A 270 4.98 6.26 -15.25
N ALA A 271 5.52 6.22 -16.47
CA ALA A 271 6.92 6.57 -16.72
C ALA A 271 7.20 8.05 -16.37
N GLU A 272 6.34 8.98 -16.81
CA GLU A 272 6.45 10.40 -16.48
C GLU A 272 6.48 10.65 -14.96
N LEU A 273 5.62 9.96 -14.20
CA LEU A 273 5.59 10.07 -12.74
C LEU A 273 6.78 9.39 -12.08
N ALA A 274 7.27 8.28 -12.63
CA ALA A 274 8.49 7.64 -12.12
C ALA A 274 9.70 8.57 -12.24
N ASP A 275 9.82 9.30 -13.36
CA ASP A 275 10.87 10.31 -13.56
C ASP A 275 10.72 11.48 -12.58
N GLU A 276 9.47 11.95 -12.32
CA GLU A 276 9.19 13.03 -11.35
C GLU A 276 9.65 12.66 -9.93
N PHE A 277 9.49 11.40 -9.54
CA PHE A 277 9.84 10.90 -8.21
C PHE A 277 11.21 10.19 -8.13
N ALA A 278 12.02 10.23 -9.19
CA ALA A 278 13.33 9.58 -9.22
C ALA A 278 14.29 10.07 -8.10
N PHE A 279 14.10 11.28 -7.58
CA PHE A 279 14.87 11.82 -6.46
C PHE A 279 14.73 11.01 -5.15
N LEU A 280 13.73 10.16 -5.03
CA LEU A 280 13.54 9.27 -3.88
C LEU A 280 14.52 8.08 -3.89
N GLN A 281 15.24 7.87 -4.99
CA GLN A 281 16.19 6.78 -5.16
C GLN A 281 17.66 7.26 -5.15
N SER A 282 17.89 8.56 -4.97
CA SER A 282 19.22 9.20 -5.00
C SER A 282 19.92 9.18 -3.64
#